data_81568c8e66992a6def6b5b01a724b17e
#
_entry.id   81568c8e66992a6def6b5b01a724b17e
#
_cell.length_a   1.000
_cell.length_b   1.000
_cell.length_c   1.000
_cell.angle_alpha   90.00
_cell.angle_beta   90.00
_cell.angle_gamma   90.00
#
_symmetry.space_group_name_H-M   'P 1'
#
loop_
_entity.id
_entity.type
_entity.pdbx_description
1 polymer ?
#
loop_
_entity_poly.entity_id
_entity_poly.type
_entity_poly.pdbx_seq_one_letter_code
_entity_poly.pdbx_strand_id
1 'polypeptide(L)'
;QGVICYVITWYIEYAKLPSDTLWLMCVVPATVVMTTTLSLAMTSFRKPFLWLSLGMIGAAVAGMGGWLKWSVAGLDNWDTRNAVLLFGFHLLLMTLLLLPWLQRRLETAPTDAFYRDFNDKNWHNALTFLLVFVSNGLFWLVLFLWAELFKLIGISFFDRLFFNSDWFISVAIGVVSASAAVLARMQVRLILALQNLLTLIATGLLPLMAALALLFIGILPFVGLEAVSARISAAGLLTTLALLLLLLVTVVWHPQRQKLPYFSPLRGMIHLAVIIAPAYPVLAGWALWLR
;
A
#
# COMPACT_ATOMS: atom_id res chain seq x y z
N GLN A 1 -6.46 13.77 11.79
CA GLN A 1 -5.20 13.07 11.52
C GLN A 1 -4.04 14.07 11.44
N GLY A 2 -4.04 15.04 10.50
CA GLY A 2 -2.97 16.02 10.34
C GLY A 2 -2.63 16.79 11.63
N VAL A 3 -3.65 17.27 12.36
CA VAL A 3 -3.45 17.97 13.65
C VAL A 3 -2.81 17.05 14.70
N ILE A 4 -3.23 15.79 14.78
CA ILE A 4 -2.65 14.83 15.73
C ILE A 4 -1.18 14.58 15.40
N CYS A 5 -0.86 14.35 14.12
CA CYS A 5 0.52 14.18 13.68
C CYS A 5 1.37 15.43 13.98
N TYR A 6 0.82 16.63 13.73
CA TYR A 6 1.50 17.88 14.06
C TYR A 6 1.80 18.02 15.56
N VAL A 7 0.79 17.77 16.41
CA VAL A 7 0.98 17.86 17.87
C VAL A 7 2.04 16.87 18.37
N ILE A 8 2.06 15.65 17.82
CA ILE A 8 3.06 14.65 18.17
C ILE A 8 4.45 15.12 17.72
N THR A 9 4.60 15.60 16.47
CA THR A 9 5.87 16.09 15.93
C THR A 9 6.37 17.30 16.73
N TRP A 10 5.49 18.26 17.01
CA TRP A 10 5.79 19.43 17.83
C TRP A 10 6.25 19.04 19.24
N TYR A 11 5.57 18.08 19.88
CA TYR A 11 5.95 17.62 21.23
C TYR A 11 7.34 16.97 21.22
N ILE A 12 7.69 16.20 20.20
CA ILE A 12 8.98 15.55 20.05
C ILE A 12 10.09 16.59 19.88
N GLU A 13 9.87 17.60 19.05
CA GLU A 13 10.81 18.68 18.82
C GLU A 13 10.98 19.53 20.07
N TYR A 14 9.89 19.89 20.72
CA TYR A 14 9.90 20.65 21.99
C TYR A 14 10.63 19.90 23.11
N ALA A 15 10.36 18.61 23.26
CA ALA A 15 11.00 17.77 24.27
C ALA A 15 12.43 17.32 23.87
N LYS A 16 12.93 17.70 22.69
CA LYS A 16 14.22 17.28 22.12
C LYS A 16 14.44 15.76 22.16
N LEU A 17 13.37 15.01 21.93
CA LEU A 17 13.42 13.56 21.94
C LEU A 17 14.11 13.08 20.65
N PRO A 18 15.02 12.09 20.72
CA PRO A 18 15.61 11.50 19.53
C PRO A 18 14.54 10.87 18.63
N SER A 19 14.78 10.91 17.31
CA SER A 19 13.83 10.38 16.29
C SER A 19 13.51 8.90 16.43
N ASP A 20 14.31 8.15 17.17
CA ASP A 20 14.16 6.73 17.46
C ASP A 20 13.44 6.45 18.81
N THR A 21 12.81 7.45 19.41
CA THR A 21 12.08 7.27 20.68
C THR A 21 10.94 6.28 20.54
N LEU A 22 10.75 5.46 21.58
CA LEU A 22 9.69 4.46 21.66
C LEU A 22 8.30 5.05 21.34
N TRP A 23 8.03 6.26 21.83
CA TRP A 23 6.78 6.96 21.59
C TRP A 23 6.53 7.24 20.10
N LEU A 24 7.54 7.69 19.38
CA LEU A 24 7.42 7.99 17.95
C LEU A 24 7.13 6.72 17.15
N MET A 25 7.89 5.66 17.42
CA MET A 25 7.75 4.40 16.69
C MET A 25 6.47 3.63 17.04
N CYS A 26 5.89 3.83 18.22
CA CYS A 26 4.64 3.18 18.63
C CYS A 26 3.40 4.03 18.31
N VAL A 27 3.39 5.30 18.72
CA VAL A 27 2.18 6.14 18.71
C VAL A 27 1.86 6.66 17.32
N VAL A 28 2.86 7.10 16.55
CA VAL A 28 2.61 7.67 15.21
C VAL A 28 2.03 6.63 14.25
N PRO A 29 2.63 5.43 14.06
CA PRO A 29 2.05 4.42 13.19
C PRO A 29 0.67 3.97 13.66
N ALA A 30 0.48 3.79 14.98
CA ALA A 30 -0.81 3.40 15.52
C ALA A 30 -1.90 4.44 15.24
N THR A 31 -1.62 5.73 15.44
CA THR A 31 -2.59 6.80 15.15
C THR A 31 -2.89 6.91 13.67
N VAL A 32 -1.89 6.79 12.79
CA VAL A 32 -2.08 6.82 11.34
C VAL A 32 -2.96 5.65 10.88
N VAL A 33 -2.66 4.43 11.32
CA VAL A 33 -3.43 3.23 10.95
C VAL A 33 -4.85 3.30 11.50
N MET A 34 -5.03 3.68 12.76
CA MET A 34 -6.36 3.81 13.37
C MET A 34 -7.22 4.85 12.65
N THR A 35 -6.68 6.03 12.37
CA THR A 35 -7.42 7.11 11.70
C THR A 35 -7.71 6.77 10.24
N THR A 36 -6.80 6.11 9.54
CA THR A 36 -7.02 5.62 8.17
C THR A 36 -8.09 4.53 8.15
N THR A 37 -8.01 3.56 9.05
CA THR A 37 -9.02 2.50 9.20
C THR A 37 -10.38 3.09 9.55
N LEU A 38 -10.44 4.03 10.49
CA LEU A 38 -11.68 4.71 10.85
C LEU A 38 -12.28 5.44 9.65
N SER A 39 -11.47 6.20 8.91
CA SER A 39 -11.93 6.98 7.75
C SER A 39 -12.48 6.10 6.63
N LEU A 40 -11.92 4.90 6.42
CA LEU A 40 -12.30 3.99 5.36
C LEU A 40 -13.36 2.94 5.79
N ALA A 41 -13.40 2.53 7.07
CA ALA A 41 -14.35 1.54 7.58
C ALA A 41 -15.63 2.16 8.14
N MET A 42 -15.73 3.49 8.24
CA MET A 42 -16.81 4.17 8.91
C MET A 42 -18.13 4.04 8.16
N THR A 43 -19.01 3.18 8.67
CA THR A 43 -20.42 3.08 8.28
C THR A 43 -21.36 3.65 9.35
N SER A 44 -20.99 3.54 10.63
CA SER A 44 -21.74 4.07 11.77
C SER A 44 -20.85 4.15 13.00
N PHE A 45 -20.79 5.32 13.65
CA PHE A 45 -20.05 5.53 14.90
C PHE A 45 -20.64 4.79 16.12
N ARG A 46 -21.89 4.31 16.02
CA ARG A 46 -22.60 3.68 17.14
C ARG A 46 -22.26 2.22 17.38
N LYS A 47 -21.50 1.58 16.47
CA LYS A 47 -21.16 0.16 16.59
C LYS A 47 -19.97 -0.04 17.56
N PRO A 48 -20.15 -0.69 18.73
CA PRO A 48 -19.07 -0.90 19.69
C PRO A 48 -17.95 -1.77 19.11
N PHE A 49 -18.29 -2.68 18.20
CA PHE A 49 -17.32 -3.52 17.49
C PHE A 49 -16.28 -2.70 16.70
N LEU A 50 -16.67 -1.55 16.12
CA LEU A 50 -15.74 -0.65 15.43
C LEU A 50 -14.65 -0.15 16.39
N TRP A 51 -15.06 0.36 17.57
CA TRP A 51 -14.14 0.93 18.55
C TRP A 51 -13.21 -0.14 19.16
N LEU A 52 -13.77 -1.32 19.45
CA LEU A 52 -12.97 -2.46 19.92
C LEU A 52 -11.93 -2.88 18.88
N SER A 53 -12.32 -2.98 17.60
CA SER A 53 -11.41 -3.35 16.50
C SER A 53 -10.32 -2.32 16.30
N LEU A 54 -10.66 -1.01 16.37
CA LEU A 54 -9.68 0.07 16.29
C LEU A 54 -8.69 0.01 17.45
N GLY A 55 -9.17 -0.23 18.68
CA GLY A 55 -8.31 -0.39 19.85
C GLY A 55 -7.34 -1.57 19.70
N MET A 56 -7.83 -2.73 19.23
CA MET A 56 -6.97 -3.89 18.98
C MET A 56 -5.93 -3.64 17.88
N ILE A 57 -6.34 -3.02 16.76
CA ILE A 57 -5.43 -2.67 15.68
C ILE A 57 -4.37 -1.68 16.18
N GLY A 58 -4.78 -0.64 16.90
CA GLY A 58 -3.86 0.33 17.49
C GLY A 58 -2.86 -0.30 18.46
N ALA A 59 -3.31 -1.17 19.34
CA ALA A 59 -2.44 -1.90 20.27
C ALA A 59 -1.45 -2.84 19.54
N ALA A 60 -1.93 -3.56 18.52
CA ALA A 60 -1.08 -4.43 17.71
C ALA A 60 0.00 -3.63 16.97
N VAL A 61 -0.37 -2.51 16.34
CA VAL A 61 0.58 -1.64 15.61
C VAL A 61 1.57 -0.99 16.58
N ALA A 62 1.12 -0.55 17.75
CA ALA A 62 2.01 -0.02 18.79
C ALA A 62 3.01 -1.08 19.28
N GLY A 63 2.55 -2.32 19.48
CA GLY A 63 3.41 -3.44 19.84
C GLY A 63 4.46 -3.75 18.77
N MET A 64 4.05 -3.76 17.47
CA MET A 64 4.98 -3.92 16.35
C MET A 64 5.98 -2.76 16.25
N GLY A 65 5.56 -1.52 16.55
CA GLY A 65 6.45 -0.37 16.64
C GLY A 65 7.50 -0.51 17.75
N GLY A 66 7.09 -1.04 18.92
CA GLY A 66 8.02 -1.36 20.01
C GLY A 66 9.02 -2.45 19.63
N TRP A 67 8.55 -3.50 18.93
CA TRP A 67 9.42 -4.52 18.35
C TRP A 67 10.43 -3.94 17.35
N LEU A 68 9.95 -3.05 16.45
CA LEU A 68 10.82 -2.39 15.48
C LEU A 68 11.94 -1.62 16.20
N LYS A 69 11.60 -0.84 17.23
CA LYS A 69 12.62 -0.12 18.02
C LYS A 69 13.67 -1.06 18.59
N TRP A 70 13.25 -2.18 19.12
CA TRP A 70 14.17 -3.17 19.68
C TRP A 70 15.07 -3.79 18.59
N SER A 71 14.52 -4.06 17.41
CA SER A 71 15.26 -4.67 16.30
C SER A 71 16.23 -3.73 15.61
N VAL A 72 15.98 -2.40 15.62
CA VAL A 72 16.90 -1.39 15.04
C VAL A 72 17.89 -0.85 16.06
N ALA A 73 17.85 -1.30 17.32
CA ALA A 73 18.79 -0.86 18.34
C ALA A 73 20.22 -1.28 17.96
N GLY A 74 21.08 -0.27 17.78
CA GLY A 74 22.49 -0.48 17.38
C GLY A 74 22.75 -0.45 15.87
N LEU A 75 21.73 -0.20 15.04
CA LEU A 75 21.91 0.03 13.61
C LEU A 75 22.30 1.49 13.32
N ASP A 76 22.96 1.70 12.19
CA ASP A 76 23.27 3.04 11.69
C ASP A 76 21.98 3.80 11.31
N ASN A 77 22.06 5.13 11.28
CA ASN A 77 20.92 5.99 10.94
C ASN A 77 20.29 5.67 9.57
N TRP A 78 21.11 5.25 8.60
CA TRP A 78 20.64 4.87 7.27
C TRP A 78 19.81 3.59 7.31
N ASP A 79 20.29 2.57 7.98
CA ASP A 79 19.60 1.28 8.11
C ASP A 79 18.33 1.39 8.94
N THR A 80 18.37 2.20 10.02
CA THR A 80 17.19 2.52 10.82
C THR A 80 16.12 3.21 9.98
N ARG A 81 16.48 4.19 9.15
CA ARG A 81 15.54 4.89 8.27
C ARG A 81 14.90 3.95 7.25
N ASN A 82 15.69 3.08 6.64
CA ASN A 82 15.19 2.09 5.69
C ASN A 82 14.24 1.09 6.37
N ALA A 83 14.58 0.62 7.58
CA ALA A 83 13.73 -0.28 8.35
C ALA A 83 12.37 0.37 8.69
N VAL A 84 12.36 1.65 9.09
CA VAL A 84 11.13 2.42 9.36
C VAL A 84 10.28 2.58 8.11
N LEU A 85 10.89 2.90 6.96
CA LEU A 85 10.17 3.02 5.69
C LEU A 85 9.55 1.69 5.25
N LEU A 86 10.30 0.58 5.34
CA LEU A 86 9.80 -0.76 5.05
C LEU A 86 8.68 -1.15 6.01
N PHE A 87 8.81 -0.84 7.28
CA PHE A 87 7.76 -1.07 8.28
C PHE A 87 6.47 -0.31 7.92
N GLY A 88 6.59 0.97 7.59
CA GLY A 88 5.45 1.78 7.14
C GLY A 88 4.76 1.21 5.90
N PHE A 89 5.53 0.75 4.93
CA PHE A 89 5.00 0.10 3.73
C PHE A 89 4.26 -1.21 4.05
N HIS A 90 4.81 -2.06 4.90
CA HIS A 90 4.14 -3.29 5.32
C HIS A 90 2.86 -3.02 6.13
N LEU A 91 2.87 -2.01 7.00
CA LEU A 91 1.67 -1.59 7.73
C LEU A 91 0.57 -1.10 6.78
N LEU A 92 0.93 -0.35 5.74
CA LEU A 92 0.00 0.08 4.71
C LEU A 92 -0.64 -1.12 4.01
N LEU A 93 0.17 -2.08 3.56
CA LEU A 93 -0.32 -3.29 2.89
C LEU A 93 -1.22 -4.11 3.82
N MET A 94 -0.81 -4.34 5.07
CA MET A 94 -1.63 -5.04 6.05
C MET A 94 -2.95 -4.33 6.32
N THR A 95 -2.93 -3.01 6.44
CA THR A 95 -4.14 -2.21 6.65
C THR A 95 -5.10 -2.36 5.47
N LEU A 96 -4.61 -2.27 4.22
CA LEU A 96 -5.41 -2.44 3.02
C LEU A 96 -6.02 -3.84 2.92
N LEU A 97 -5.29 -4.89 3.31
CA LEU A 97 -5.77 -6.27 3.29
C LEU A 97 -6.79 -6.56 4.40
N LEU A 98 -6.61 -6.00 5.58
CA LEU A 98 -7.51 -6.24 6.73
C LEU A 98 -8.79 -5.40 6.65
N LEU A 99 -8.73 -4.25 5.99
CA LEU A 99 -9.84 -3.29 5.91
C LEU A 99 -11.13 -3.88 5.32
N PRO A 100 -11.12 -4.63 4.18
CA PRO A 100 -12.33 -5.23 3.62
C PRO A 100 -12.99 -6.22 4.58
N TRP A 101 -12.20 -6.96 5.33
CA TRP A 101 -12.71 -7.90 6.34
C TRP A 101 -13.43 -7.17 7.48
N LEU A 102 -12.86 -6.06 7.98
CA LEU A 102 -13.46 -5.22 8.99
C LEU A 102 -14.76 -4.55 8.48
N GLN A 103 -14.73 -4.00 7.27
CA GLN A 103 -15.89 -3.39 6.62
C GLN A 103 -17.04 -4.38 6.48
N ARG A 104 -16.73 -5.61 6.06
CA ARG A 104 -17.73 -6.66 5.94
C ARG A 104 -18.35 -7.05 7.29
N ARG A 105 -17.54 -7.18 8.34
CA ARG A 105 -18.04 -7.45 9.69
C ARG A 105 -18.95 -6.35 10.22
N LEU A 106 -18.63 -5.12 9.88
CA LEU A 106 -19.45 -3.97 10.25
C LEU A 106 -20.78 -3.89 9.49
N GLU A 107 -20.84 -4.37 8.27
CA GLU A 107 -22.05 -4.33 7.43
C GLU A 107 -23.00 -5.50 7.66
N THR A 108 -22.62 -6.54 8.42
CA THR A 108 -23.43 -7.76 8.66
C THR A 108 -23.88 -8.42 7.35
N ALA A 109 -23.00 -8.50 6.37
CA ALA A 109 -23.29 -9.04 5.05
C ALA A 109 -23.48 -10.57 5.07
N PRO A 110 -24.37 -11.14 4.22
CA PRO A 110 -24.56 -12.57 4.12
C PRO A 110 -23.29 -13.31 3.69
N THR A 111 -23.17 -14.58 4.13
CA THR A 111 -21.96 -15.40 3.96
C THR A 111 -21.75 -15.91 2.53
N ASP A 112 -22.81 -15.98 1.73
CA ASP A 112 -22.81 -16.72 0.46
C ASP A 112 -21.99 -16.09 -0.67
N ALA A 113 -21.55 -14.83 -0.52
CA ALA A 113 -20.75 -14.10 -1.52
C ALA A 113 -19.43 -13.55 -0.93
N PHE A 114 -18.82 -14.27 0.01
CA PHE A 114 -17.65 -13.76 0.76
C PHE A 114 -16.51 -13.28 -0.13
N TYR A 115 -16.06 -14.10 -1.05
CA TYR A 115 -14.90 -13.77 -1.88
C TYR A 115 -15.17 -12.58 -2.81
N ARG A 116 -16.36 -12.52 -3.38
CA ARG A 116 -16.77 -11.44 -4.28
C ARG A 116 -16.82 -10.10 -3.56
N ASP A 117 -17.52 -10.04 -2.44
CA ASP A 117 -17.67 -8.82 -1.65
C ASP A 117 -16.31 -8.35 -1.07
N PHE A 118 -15.48 -9.29 -0.63
CA PHE A 118 -14.13 -9.00 -0.16
C PHE A 118 -13.25 -8.40 -1.28
N ASN A 119 -13.28 -9.01 -2.46
CA ASN A 119 -12.51 -8.54 -3.61
C ASN A 119 -12.96 -7.15 -4.07
N ASP A 120 -14.26 -6.93 -4.18
CA ASP A 120 -14.82 -5.63 -4.59
C ASP A 120 -14.45 -4.51 -3.61
N LYS A 121 -14.52 -4.77 -2.30
CA LYS A 121 -14.10 -3.82 -1.26
C LYS A 121 -12.59 -3.56 -1.28
N ASN A 122 -11.79 -4.61 -1.49
CA ASN A 122 -10.34 -4.46 -1.58
C ASN A 122 -9.95 -3.56 -2.76
N TRP A 123 -10.53 -3.78 -3.92
CA TRP A 123 -10.31 -2.94 -5.09
C TRP A 123 -10.79 -1.51 -4.87
N HIS A 124 -11.96 -1.32 -4.29
CA HIS A 124 -12.48 0.01 -3.97
C HIS A 124 -11.55 0.77 -3.01
N ASN A 125 -11.07 0.12 -1.96
CA ASN A 125 -10.13 0.71 -1.00
C ASN A 125 -8.78 1.03 -1.64
N ALA A 126 -8.23 0.12 -2.45
CA ALA A 126 -6.96 0.34 -3.14
C ALA A 126 -7.04 1.53 -4.12
N LEU A 127 -8.12 1.63 -4.89
CA LEU A 127 -8.33 2.75 -5.82
C LEU A 127 -8.62 4.06 -5.08
N THR A 128 -9.33 4.02 -3.97
CA THR A 128 -9.52 5.20 -3.11
C THR A 128 -8.17 5.69 -2.57
N PHE A 129 -7.33 4.77 -2.11
CA PHE A 129 -5.98 5.11 -1.65
C PHE A 129 -5.12 5.70 -2.76
N LEU A 130 -5.14 5.10 -3.95
CA LEU A 130 -4.44 5.62 -5.13
C LEU A 130 -4.90 7.05 -5.47
N LEU A 131 -6.22 7.30 -5.44
CA LEU A 131 -6.77 8.63 -5.70
C LEU A 131 -6.32 9.65 -4.65
N VAL A 132 -6.30 9.27 -3.38
CA VAL A 132 -5.77 10.10 -2.28
C VAL A 132 -4.30 10.43 -2.52
N PHE A 133 -3.50 9.42 -2.90
CA PHE A 133 -2.08 9.61 -3.19
C PHE A 133 -1.84 10.56 -4.37
N VAL A 134 -2.54 10.35 -5.47
CA VAL A 134 -2.46 11.22 -6.67
C VAL A 134 -2.93 12.64 -6.34
N SER A 135 -4.01 12.80 -5.58
CA SER A 135 -4.52 14.12 -5.19
C SER A 135 -3.52 14.89 -4.33
N ASN A 136 -2.85 14.21 -3.38
CA ASN A 136 -1.77 14.82 -2.61
C ASN A 136 -0.59 15.21 -3.52
N GLY A 137 -0.16 14.33 -4.42
CA GLY A 137 0.93 14.61 -5.36
C GLY A 137 0.64 15.84 -6.22
N LEU A 138 -0.57 15.94 -6.78
CA LEU A 138 -1.00 17.11 -7.58
C LEU A 138 -1.06 18.38 -6.73
N PHE A 139 -1.58 18.30 -5.52
CA PHE A 139 -1.63 19.43 -4.60
C PHE A 139 -0.23 19.97 -4.30
N TRP A 140 0.71 19.11 -3.93
CA TRP A 140 2.09 19.49 -3.66
C TRP A 140 2.81 20.02 -4.91
N LEU A 141 2.54 19.45 -6.08
CA LEU A 141 3.06 19.97 -7.36
C LEU A 141 2.61 21.41 -7.61
N VAL A 142 1.32 21.71 -7.38
CA VAL A 142 0.78 23.08 -7.55
C VAL A 142 1.42 24.04 -6.55
N LEU A 143 1.56 23.65 -5.29
CA LEU A 143 2.22 24.49 -4.29
C LEU A 143 3.71 24.72 -4.60
N PHE A 144 4.39 23.69 -5.11
CA PHE A 144 5.78 23.81 -5.55
C PHE A 144 5.91 24.83 -6.70
N LEU A 145 5.07 24.70 -7.75
CA LEU A 145 5.06 25.66 -8.85
C LEU A 145 4.76 27.07 -8.35
N TRP A 146 3.81 27.21 -7.43
CA TRP A 146 3.48 28.50 -6.83
C TRP A 146 4.69 29.09 -6.10
N ALA A 147 5.32 28.34 -5.21
CA ALA A 147 6.48 28.80 -4.45
C ALA A 147 7.64 29.24 -5.37
N GLU A 148 7.95 28.45 -6.41
CA GLU A 148 9.02 28.77 -7.36
C GLU A 148 8.69 30.01 -8.20
N LEU A 149 7.44 30.19 -8.66
CA LEU A 149 7.05 31.39 -9.39
C LEU A 149 7.20 32.66 -8.54
N PHE A 150 6.80 32.64 -7.27
CA PHE A 150 6.95 33.78 -6.37
C PHE A 150 8.40 34.03 -5.97
N LYS A 151 9.21 33.00 -5.86
CA LYS A 151 10.65 33.11 -5.61
C LYS A 151 11.39 33.82 -6.74
N LEU A 152 10.96 33.63 -8.02
CA LEU A 152 11.51 34.35 -9.17
C LEU A 152 11.31 35.87 -9.08
N ILE A 153 10.22 36.30 -8.43
CA ILE A 153 9.95 37.75 -8.18
C ILE A 153 10.51 38.24 -6.84
N GLY A 154 11.35 37.43 -6.16
CA GLY A 154 12.00 37.79 -4.92
C GLY A 154 11.16 37.57 -3.65
N ILE A 155 9.98 36.92 -3.74
CA ILE A 155 9.11 36.64 -2.60
C ILE A 155 9.32 35.19 -2.13
N SER A 156 10.10 35.02 -1.06
CA SER A 156 10.39 33.71 -0.46
C SER A 156 9.40 33.25 0.64
N PHE A 157 8.33 34.04 0.87
CA PHE A 157 7.34 33.75 1.91
C PHE A 157 6.61 32.43 1.68
N PHE A 158 6.18 32.15 0.46
CA PHE A 158 5.43 30.94 0.12
C PHE A 158 6.27 29.68 0.24
N ASP A 159 7.54 29.74 -0.13
CA ASP A 159 8.48 28.63 0.03
C ASP A 159 8.64 28.25 1.50
N ARG A 160 8.81 29.23 2.39
CA ARG A 160 8.89 29.00 3.84
C ARG A 160 7.58 28.48 4.42
N LEU A 161 6.45 29.01 3.99
CA LEU A 161 5.14 28.58 4.49
C LEU A 161 4.80 27.16 4.06
N PHE A 162 5.04 26.80 2.80
CA PHE A 162 4.60 25.52 2.24
C PHE A 162 5.55 24.37 2.60
N PHE A 163 6.86 24.62 2.64
CA PHE A 163 7.86 23.55 2.77
C PHE A 163 8.66 23.57 4.07
N ASN A 164 8.67 24.69 4.80
CA ASN A 164 9.40 24.82 6.05
C ASN A 164 8.51 24.97 7.28
N SER A 165 7.18 24.91 7.12
CA SER A 165 6.22 25.02 8.23
C SER A 165 5.56 23.67 8.50
N ASP A 166 5.98 22.95 9.51
CA ASP A 166 5.50 21.59 9.86
C ASP A 166 3.99 21.56 10.11
N TRP A 167 3.44 22.62 10.73
CA TRP A 167 2.00 22.73 10.95
C TRP A 167 1.22 22.78 9.62
N PHE A 168 1.72 23.56 8.64
CA PHE A 168 1.06 23.68 7.34
C PHE A 168 1.10 22.35 6.59
N ILE A 169 2.28 21.70 6.54
CA ILE A 169 2.49 20.40 5.89
C ILE A 169 1.52 19.36 6.48
N SER A 170 1.48 19.25 7.80
CA SER A 170 0.66 18.25 8.50
C SER A 170 -0.84 18.48 8.29
N VAL A 171 -1.30 19.73 8.38
CA VAL A 171 -2.70 20.09 8.16
C VAL A 171 -3.10 19.92 6.70
N ALA A 172 -2.26 20.37 5.76
CA ALA A 172 -2.52 20.27 4.34
C ALA A 172 -2.67 18.81 3.88
N ILE A 173 -1.74 17.92 4.27
CA ILE A 173 -1.83 16.49 3.97
C ILE A 173 -3.13 15.92 4.54
N GLY A 174 -3.48 16.26 5.77
CA GLY A 174 -4.71 15.78 6.41
C GLY A 174 -5.98 16.22 5.68
N VAL A 175 -6.07 17.50 5.30
CA VAL A 175 -7.24 18.08 4.61
C VAL A 175 -7.36 17.52 3.20
N VAL A 176 -6.27 17.49 2.43
CA VAL A 176 -6.28 16.98 1.05
C VAL A 176 -6.61 15.50 1.03
N SER A 177 -6.03 14.70 1.92
CA SER A 177 -6.32 13.27 2.02
C SER A 177 -7.77 13.01 2.39
N ALA A 178 -8.32 13.75 3.37
CA ALA A 178 -9.72 13.61 3.77
C ALA A 178 -10.67 14.01 2.63
N SER A 179 -10.40 15.13 1.97
CA SER A 179 -11.22 15.61 0.84
C SER A 179 -11.20 14.62 -0.33
N ALA A 180 -10.03 14.11 -0.69
CA ALA A 180 -9.89 13.10 -1.75
C ALA A 180 -10.62 11.79 -1.40
N ALA A 181 -10.54 11.32 -0.16
CA ALA A 181 -11.26 10.13 0.29
C ALA A 181 -12.78 10.32 0.27
N VAL A 182 -13.28 11.50 0.65
CA VAL A 182 -14.71 11.83 0.57
C VAL A 182 -15.16 11.90 -0.90
N LEU A 183 -14.40 12.57 -1.77
CA LEU A 183 -14.69 12.63 -3.20
C LEU A 183 -14.71 11.25 -3.85
N ALA A 184 -13.77 10.37 -3.50
CA ALA A 184 -13.74 8.99 -3.98
C ALA A 184 -15.03 8.23 -3.61
N ARG A 185 -15.54 8.43 -2.38
CA ARG A 185 -16.78 7.81 -1.92
C ARG A 185 -18.03 8.38 -2.59
N MET A 186 -18.04 9.68 -2.86
CA MET A 186 -19.17 10.33 -3.53
C MET A 186 -19.21 10.01 -5.03
N GLN A 187 -18.05 9.79 -5.65
CA GLN A 187 -17.90 9.57 -7.10
C GLN A 187 -17.62 8.10 -7.43
N VAL A 188 -18.56 7.22 -7.11
CA VAL A 188 -18.46 5.79 -7.42
C VAL A 188 -18.18 5.53 -8.91
N ARG A 189 -18.71 6.36 -9.82
CA ARG A 189 -18.47 6.27 -11.26
C ARG A 189 -17.00 6.44 -11.63
N LEU A 190 -16.28 7.33 -10.95
CA LEU A 190 -14.85 7.55 -11.17
C LEU A 190 -14.05 6.29 -10.81
N ILE A 191 -14.35 5.68 -9.68
CA ILE A 191 -13.69 4.45 -9.24
C ILE A 191 -13.96 3.30 -10.21
N LEU A 192 -15.20 3.15 -10.67
CA LEU A 192 -15.55 2.15 -11.67
C LEU A 192 -14.83 2.39 -13.01
N ALA A 193 -14.70 3.65 -13.45
CA ALA A 193 -13.94 3.98 -14.66
C ALA A 193 -12.45 3.63 -14.53
N LEU A 194 -11.82 3.96 -13.40
CA LEU A 194 -10.44 3.57 -13.09
C LEU A 194 -10.27 2.06 -13.03
N GLN A 195 -11.20 1.35 -12.42
CA GLN A 195 -11.19 -0.10 -12.35
C GLN A 195 -11.28 -0.74 -13.75
N ASN A 196 -12.16 -0.21 -14.61
CA ASN A 196 -12.30 -0.67 -15.99
C ASN A 196 -11.01 -0.42 -16.80
N LEU A 197 -10.38 0.76 -16.64
CA LEU A 197 -9.12 1.08 -17.29
C LEU A 197 -8.01 0.13 -16.84
N LEU A 198 -7.86 -0.11 -15.53
CA LEU A 198 -6.87 -1.05 -15.00
C LEU A 198 -7.12 -2.47 -15.50
N THR A 199 -8.38 -2.90 -15.56
CA THR A 199 -8.75 -4.22 -16.09
C THR A 199 -8.39 -4.35 -17.56
N LEU A 200 -8.58 -3.29 -18.36
CA LEU A 200 -8.18 -3.28 -19.77
C LEU A 200 -6.67 -3.43 -19.94
N ILE A 201 -5.89 -2.64 -19.19
CA ILE A 201 -4.43 -2.70 -19.20
C ILE A 201 -3.96 -4.10 -18.74
N ALA A 202 -4.49 -4.59 -17.62
CA ALA A 202 -4.14 -5.90 -17.09
C ALA A 202 -4.49 -7.04 -18.06
N THR A 203 -5.61 -6.93 -18.77
CA THR A 203 -6.01 -7.91 -19.81
C THR A 203 -4.98 -7.93 -20.95
N GLY A 204 -4.40 -6.81 -21.34
CA GLY A 204 -3.35 -6.76 -22.34
C GLY A 204 -2.00 -7.32 -21.83
N LEU A 205 -1.64 -7.01 -20.58
CA LEU A 205 -0.35 -7.37 -19.99
C LEU A 205 -0.27 -8.81 -19.46
N LEU A 206 -1.38 -9.38 -19.03
CA LEU A 206 -1.40 -10.71 -18.40
C LEU A 206 -0.82 -11.82 -19.27
N PRO A 207 -1.13 -11.93 -20.59
CA PRO A 207 -0.53 -12.95 -21.44
C PRO A 207 0.99 -12.80 -21.58
N LEU A 208 1.45 -11.54 -21.68
CA LEU A 208 2.88 -11.24 -21.76
C LEU A 208 3.61 -11.67 -20.48
N MET A 209 3.04 -11.34 -19.31
CA MET A 209 3.59 -11.74 -18.02
C MET A 209 3.55 -13.26 -17.81
N ALA A 210 2.49 -13.92 -18.25
CA ALA A 210 2.40 -15.38 -18.19
C ALA A 210 3.47 -16.05 -19.07
N ALA A 211 3.68 -15.56 -20.30
CA ALA A 211 4.73 -16.05 -21.18
C ALA A 211 6.13 -15.83 -20.57
N LEU A 212 6.39 -14.63 -20.04
CA LEU A 212 7.66 -14.30 -19.38
C LEU A 212 7.91 -15.19 -18.16
N ALA A 213 6.88 -15.43 -17.35
CA ALA A 213 6.97 -16.33 -16.23
C ALA A 213 7.34 -17.76 -16.68
N LEU A 214 6.61 -18.33 -17.61
CA LEU A 214 6.86 -19.69 -18.11
C LEU A 214 8.26 -19.83 -18.75
N LEU A 215 8.68 -18.85 -19.54
CA LEU A 215 10.02 -18.82 -20.12
C LEU A 215 11.10 -18.78 -19.04
N PHE A 216 10.93 -17.92 -18.04
CA PHE A 216 11.91 -17.79 -16.98
C PHE A 216 12.08 -19.10 -16.19
N ILE A 217 10.97 -19.74 -15.79
CA ILE A 217 11.05 -20.99 -15.03
C ILE A 217 11.57 -22.15 -15.91
N GLY A 218 11.27 -22.11 -17.22
CA GLY A 218 11.79 -23.10 -18.18
C GLY A 218 13.28 -23.00 -18.43
N ILE A 219 13.85 -21.78 -18.36
CA ILE A 219 15.29 -21.54 -18.57
C ILE A 219 16.09 -21.76 -17.26
N LEU A 220 15.47 -21.57 -16.11
CA LEU A 220 16.14 -21.64 -14.81
C LEU A 220 16.92 -22.92 -14.54
N PRO A 221 16.46 -24.13 -14.90
CA PRO A 221 17.22 -25.37 -14.74
C PRO A 221 18.51 -25.42 -15.57
N PHE A 222 18.57 -24.70 -16.69
CA PHE A 222 19.74 -24.67 -17.59
C PHE A 222 20.79 -23.64 -17.16
N VAL A 223 20.36 -22.52 -16.59
CA VAL A 223 21.24 -21.41 -16.21
C VAL A 223 21.69 -21.54 -14.74
N GLY A 224 20.88 -22.16 -13.89
CA GLY A 224 21.11 -22.28 -12.45
C GLY A 224 20.76 -20.99 -11.68
N LEU A 225 20.31 -21.17 -10.45
CA LEU A 225 19.97 -20.05 -9.53
C LEU A 225 21.21 -19.22 -9.14
N GLU A 226 22.38 -19.84 -9.08
CA GLU A 226 23.64 -19.18 -8.70
C GLU A 226 24.04 -18.11 -9.73
N ALA A 227 23.88 -18.38 -11.02
CA ALA A 227 24.19 -17.41 -12.08
C ALA A 227 23.25 -16.20 -12.07
N VAL A 228 21.99 -16.38 -11.66
CA VAL A 228 21.01 -15.30 -11.50
C VAL A 228 21.32 -14.49 -10.23
N SER A 229 21.71 -15.15 -9.14
CA SER A 229 21.99 -14.49 -7.86
C SER A 229 23.29 -13.67 -7.88
N ALA A 230 24.23 -14.02 -8.75
CA ALA A 230 25.51 -13.30 -8.90
C ALA A 230 25.34 -11.88 -9.51
N ARG A 231 24.27 -11.64 -10.25
CA ARG A 231 24.05 -10.34 -10.93
C ARG A 231 22.95 -9.48 -10.31
N ILE A 232 21.90 -10.10 -9.77
CA ILE A 232 20.72 -9.43 -9.20
C ILE A 232 20.25 -10.27 -8.01
N SER A 233 19.57 -9.64 -7.02
CA SER A 233 18.88 -10.38 -5.98
C SER A 233 17.84 -11.35 -6.60
N ALA A 234 18.23 -12.61 -6.80
CA ALA A 234 17.35 -13.63 -7.40
C ALA A 234 16.03 -13.76 -6.63
N ALA A 235 16.08 -13.71 -5.29
CA ALA A 235 14.90 -13.74 -4.44
C ALA A 235 13.97 -12.55 -4.71
N GLY A 236 14.51 -11.33 -4.83
CA GLY A 236 13.73 -10.13 -5.12
C GLY A 236 13.05 -10.22 -6.49
N LEU A 237 13.77 -10.66 -7.52
CA LEU A 237 13.23 -10.80 -8.87
C LEU A 237 12.11 -11.85 -8.95
N LEU A 238 12.32 -13.03 -8.37
CA LEU A 238 11.32 -14.10 -8.30
C LEU A 238 10.07 -13.68 -7.54
N THR A 239 10.24 -13.00 -6.41
CA THR A 239 9.12 -12.48 -5.62
C THR A 239 8.33 -11.42 -6.39
N THR A 240 9.02 -10.48 -7.05
CA THR A 240 8.38 -9.44 -7.85
C THR A 240 7.60 -10.03 -9.02
N LEU A 241 8.16 -11.01 -9.72
CA LEU A 241 7.49 -11.71 -10.82
C LEU A 241 6.21 -12.41 -10.33
N ALA A 242 6.30 -13.14 -9.21
CA ALA A 242 5.15 -13.79 -8.59
C ALA A 242 4.06 -12.80 -8.19
N LEU A 243 4.43 -11.70 -7.55
CA LEU A 243 3.49 -10.66 -7.11
C LEU A 243 2.82 -9.97 -8.30
N LEU A 244 3.56 -9.61 -9.35
CA LEU A 244 3.01 -9.00 -10.55
C LEU A 244 2.05 -9.95 -11.29
N LEU A 245 2.43 -11.23 -11.43
CA LEU A 245 1.55 -12.22 -12.03
C LEU A 245 0.26 -12.38 -11.25
N LEU A 246 0.36 -12.51 -9.92
CA LEU A 246 -0.78 -12.63 -9.02
C LEU A 246 -1.68 -11.39 -9.11
N LEU A 247 -1.10 -10.19 -9.08
CA LEU A 247 -1.82 -8.93 -9.19
C LEU A 247 -2.59 -8.85 -10.52
N LEU A 248 -1.95 -9.13 -11.66
CA LEU A 248 -2.61 -9.10 -12.95
C LEU A 248 -3.73 -10.13 -13.06
N VAL A 249 -3.51 -11.34 -12.53
CA VAL A 249 -4.55 -12.39 -12.48
C VAL A 249 -5.74 -11.94 -11.65
N THR A 250 -5.53 -11.37 -10.46
CA THR A 250 -6.62 -10.91 -9.58
C THR A 250 -7.42 -9.76 -10.19
N VAL A 251 -6.79 -8.90 -11.00
CA VAL A 251 -7.46 -7.82 -11.73
C VAL A 251 -8.33 -8.37 -12.87
N VAL A 252 -7.79 -9.32 -13.65
CA VAL A 252 -8.50 -9.84 -14.85
C VAL A 252 -9.53 -10.89 -14.48
N TRP A 253 -9.26 -11.72 -13.48
CA TRP A 253 -10.17 -12.77 -13.02
C TRP A 253 -11.19 -12.22 -12.03
N HIS A 254 -12.17 -11.50 -12.56
CA HIS A 254 -13.27 -11.01 -11.75
C HIS A 254 -14.26 -12.13 -11.43
N PRO A 255 -14.80 -12.24 -10.19
CA PRO A 255 -15.75 -13.28 -9.78
C PRO A 255 -17.01 -13.38 -10.64
N GLN A 256 -17.38 -12.32 -11.34
CA GLN A 256 -18.54 -12.28 -12.24
C GLN A 256 -18.25 -12.90 -13.62
N ARG A 257 -16.98 -13.05 -14.00
CA ARG A 257 -16.59 -13.62 -15.29
C ARG A 257 -16.29 -15.10 -15.11
N GLN A 258 -17.14 -15.95 -15.64
CA GLN A 258 -16.93 -17.40 -15.61
C GLN A 258 -15.72 -17.88 -16.41
N LYS A 259 -15.25 -17.10 -17.39
CA LYS A 259 -14.11 -17.44 -18.25
C LYS A 259 -13.22 -16.23 -18.49
N LEU A 260 -11.92 -16.47 -18.57
CA LEU A 260 -10.95 -15.45 -18.97
C LEU A 260 -11.23 -14.97 -20.40
N PRO A 261 -11.07 -13.67 -20.71
CA PRO A 261 -11.42 -13.07 -22.01
C PRO A 261 -10.40 -13.36 -23.12
N TYR A 262 -9.83 -14.59 -23.15
CA TYR A 262 -8.80 -14.99 -24.11
C TYR A 262 -9.23 -16.22 -24.93
N PHE A 263 -8.63 -16.37 -26.11
CA PHE A 263 -8.80 -17.60 -26.91
C PHE A 263 -8.09 -18.80 -26.26
N SER A 264 -8.50 -20.02 -26.64
CA SER A 264 -8.17 -21.26 -25.92
C SER A 264 -6.68 -21.47 -25.61
N PRO A 265 -5.71 -21.36 -26.56
CA PRO A 265 -4.29 -21.58 -26.25
C PRO A 265 -3.72 -20.55 -25.25
N LEU A 266 -4.11 -19.27 -25.39
CA LEU A 266 -3.65 -18.23 -24.49
C LEU A 266 -4.19 -18.43 -23.05
N ARG A 267 -5.43 -18.90 -22.95
CA ARG A 267 -6.04 -19.27 -21.67
C ARG A 267 -5.29 -20.43 -21.02
N GLY A 268 -4.93 -21.48 -21.79
CA GLY A 268 -4.12 -22.60 -21.31
C GLY A 268 -2.76 -22.15 -20.76
N MET A 269 -2.10 -21.26 -21.48
CA MET A 269 -0.82 -20.67 -21.06
C MET A 269 -0.95 -19.92 -19.74
N ILE A 270 -1.97 -19.08 -19.57
CA ILE A 270 -2.21 -18.33 -18.34
C ILE A 270 -2.53 -19.29 -17.18
N HIS A 271 -3.36 -20.31 -17.40
CA HIS A 271 -3.65 -21.31 -16.37
C HIS A 271 -2.38 -22.04 -15.93
N LEU A 272 -1.52 -22.45 -16.89
CA LEU A 272 -0.24 -23.08 -16.58
C LEU A 272 0.67 -22.15 -15.76
N ALA A 273 0.76 -20.87 -16.12
CA ALA A 273 1.54 -19.89 -15.39
C ALA A 273 1.02 -19.70 -13.94
N VAL A 274 -0.30 -19.72 -13.74
CA VAL A 274 -0.92 -19.61 -12.40
C VAL A 274 -0.65 -20.86 -11.57
N ILE A 275 -0.72 -22.06 -12.17
CA ILE A 275 -0.43 -23.32 -11.47
C ILE A 275 1.03 -23.36 -11.02
N ILE A 276 1.94 -22.82 -11.82
CA ILE A 276 3.39 -22.80 -11.52
C ILE A 276 3.74 -21.60 -10.59
N ALA A 277 2.91 -20.59 -10.48
CA ALA A 277 3.17 -19.39 -9.68
C ALA A 277 3.65 -19.68 -8.24
N PRO A 278 3.14 -20.67 -7.49
CA PRO A 278 3.64 -21.00 -6.16
C PRO A 278 5.11 -21.47 -6.12
N ALA A 279 5.68 -21.91 -7.23
CA ALA A 279 7.08 -22.30 -7.29
C ALA A 279 8.03 -21.09 -7.12
N TYR A 280 7.61 -19.89 -7.52
CA TYR A 280 8.45 -18.68 -7.40
C TYR A 280 8.81 -18.31 -5.98
N PRO A 281 7.87 -18.19 -5.02
CA PRO A 281 8.21 -17.90 -3.63
C PRO A 281 9.02 -19.02 -2.99
N VAL A 282 8.82 -20.29 -3.38
CA VAL A 282 9.64 -21.41 -2.91
C VAL A 282 11.08 -21.26 -3.40
N LEU A 283 11.29 -20.98 -4.68
CA LEU A 283 12.61 -20.73 -5.26
C LEU A 283 13.25 -19.47 -4.68
N ALA A 284 12.48 -18.42 -4.39
CA ALA A 284 12.96 -17.22 -3.72
C ALA A 284 13.47 -17.53 -2.30
N GLY A 285 12.71 -18.33 -1.55
CA GLY A 285 13.13 -18.82 -0.23
C GLY A 285 14.41 -19.67 -0.30
N TRP A 286 14.51 -20.55 -1.29
CA TRP A 286 15.71 -21.32 -1.53
C TRP A 286 16.92 -20.44 -1.87
N ALA A 287 16.74 -19.43 -2.73
CA ALA A 287 17.79 -18.47 -3.08
C ALA A 287 18.25 -17.62 -1.88
N LEU A 288 17.36 -17.35 -0.90
CA LEU A 288 17.72 -16.71 0.36
C LEU A 288 18.49 -17.66 1.29
N TRP A 289 18.14 -18.94 1.29
CA TRP A 289 18.82 -19.96 2.10
C TRP A 289 20.25 -20.20 1.65
N LEU A 290 20.52 -20.12 0.33
CA LEU A 290 21.86 -20.31 -0.25
C LEU A 290 22.80 -19.10 -0.06
N ARG A 291 22.31 -18.00 0.51
CA ARG A 291 23.04 -16.75 0.72
C ARG A 291 23.57 -16.64 2.15
#